data_57485ae31910a707ae6fc1d6a1d2e8b3
#
_entry.id   57485ae31910a707ae6fc1d6a1d2e8b3
#
_cell.length_a   1.000
_cell.length_b   1.000
_cell.length_c   1.000
_cell.angle_alpha   90.00
_cell.angle_beta   90.00
_cell.angle_gamma   90.00
#
_symmetry.space_group_name_H-M   'P 1'
#
loop_
_entity.id
_entity.type
_entity.pdbx_description
1 polymer ?
#
loop_
_entity_poly.entity_id
_entity_poly.type
_entity_poly.pdbx_seq_one_letter_code
_entity_poly.pdbx_strand_id
1 'polypeptide(L)'
;PMYFPTSSALIEFLILAVLEQDDSYGYEISQTIKLIANIKESTLYTILKKLEGNSFLTTYSREFQGRMRKYYSLTNGGIEQLVTLKDEWALYTDTINGIIEGSIRHDKN
;
A
#
# COMPACT_ATOMS: atom_id res chain seq x y z
N PRO A 1 -14.47 -12.72 6.20
CA PRO A 1 -14.59 -11.51 5.38
C PRO A 1 -14.29 -10.26 6.18
N MET A 2 -13.75 -9.25 5.51
CA MET A 2 -13.51 -7.95 6.11
C MET A 2 -14.78 -7.11 6.06
N TYR A 3 -15.13 -6.49 7.18
CA TYR A 3 -16.32 -5.63 7.25
C TYR A 3 -16.02 -4.18 6.92
N PHE A 4 -14.76 -3.79 6.98
CA PHE A 4 -14.38 -2.40 6.77
C PHE A 4 -13.87 -2.20 5.35
N PRO A 5 -14.38 -1.20 4.63
CA PRO A 5 -13.90 -0.93 3.28
C PRO A 5 -12.45 -0.44 3.31
N THR A 6 -11.71 -0.78 2.26
CA THR A 6 -10.32 -0.40 2.13
C THR A 6 -10.21 0.70 1.08
N SER A 7 -9.74 1.88 1.48
CA SER A 7 -9.60 3.02 0.57
C SER A 7 -8.44 2.82 -0.40
N SER A 8 -8.47 3.54 -1.53
CA SER A 8 -7.36 3.56 -2.46
C SER A 8 -6.06 4.05 -1.81
N ALA A 9 -6.16 5.02 -0.91
CA ALA A 9 -5.00 5.55 -0.19
C ALA A 9 -4.32 4.46 0.66
N LEU A 10 -5.11 3.64 1.34
CA LEU A 10 -4.56 2.53 2.12
C LEU A 10 -3.91 1.50 1.20
N ILE A 11 -4.51 1.18 0.07
CA ILE A 11 -3.94 0.24 -0.89
C ILE A 11 -2.61 0.76 -1.44
N GLU A 12 -2.53 2.05 -1.77
CA GLU A 12 -1.28 2.67 -2.22
C GLU A 12 -0.18 2.52 -1.16
N PHE A 13 -0.50 2.80 0.09
CA PHE A 13 0.40 2.64 1.21
C PHE A 13 0.90 1.20 1.33
N LEU A 14 -0.02 0.23 1.27
CA LEU A 14 0.32 -1.18 1.40
C LEU A 14 1.20 -1.67 0.25
N ILE A 15 0.98 -1.20 -0.97
CA ILE A 15 1.83 -1.52 -2.12
C ILE A 15 3.26 -1.03 -1.87
N LEU A 16 3.42 0.21 -1.41
CA LEU A 16 4.75 0.74 -1.10
C LEU A 16 5.42 -0.08 -0.01
N ALA A 17 4.67 -0.48 1.01
CA ALA A 17 5.19 -1.29 2.11
C ALA A 17 5.64 -2.68 1.64
N VAL A 18 4.86 -3.33 0.76
CA VAL A 18 5.24 -4.61 0.16
C VAL A 18 6.57 -4.47 -0.59
N LEU A 19 6.72 -3.41 -1.37
CA LEU A 19 7.91 -3.19 -2.19
C LEU A 19 9.12 -2.71 -1.39
N GLU A 20 8.91 -2.28 -0.16
CA GLU A 20 10.03 -2.02 0.75
C GLU A 20 10.77 -3.31 1.10
N GLN A 21 10.05 -4.41 1.21
CA GLN A 21 10.64 -5.71 1.57
C GLN A 21 11.42 -6.29 0.40
N ASP A 22 10.80 -6.33 -0.78
CA ASP A 22 11.40 -6.86 -2.00
C ASP A 22 10.71 -6.26 -3.22
N ASP A 23 11.43 -6.12 -4.31
CA ASP A 23 10.81 -5.86 -5.62
C ASP A 23 9.86 -7.00 -5.95
N SER A 24 8.78 -6.69 -6.66
CA SER A 24 7.76 -7.68 -6.95
C SER A 24 7.01 -7.33 -8.24
N TYR A 25 6.28 -8.30 -8.78
CA TYR A 25 5.48 -8.11 -9.98
C TYR A 25 4.00 -8.08 -9.63
N GLY A 26 3.19 -7.57 -10.56
CA GLY A 26 1.78 -7.24 -10.30
C GLY A 26 0.97 -8.38 -9.68
N TYR A 27 1.10 -9.60 -10.22
CA TYR A 27 0.33 -10.73 -9.69
C TYR A 27 0.67 -11.01 -8.23
N GLU A 28 1.96 -11.04 -7.89
CA GLU A 28 2.41 -11.29 -6.51
C GLU A 28 1.93 -10.19 -5.56
N ILE A 29 2.05 -8.92 -6.00
CA ILE A 29 1.53 -7.79 -5.23
C ILE A 29 0.03 -7.97 -4.99
N SER A 30 -0.73 -8.35 -6.03
CA SER A 30 -2.17 -8.52 -5.93
C SER A 30 -2.55 -9.59 -4.90
N GLN A 31 -1.79 -10.68 -4.81
CA GLN A 31 -2.07 -11.74 -3.84
C GLN A 31 -1.94 -11.25 -2.41
N THR A 32 -0.97 -10.38 -2.14
CA THR A 32 -0.81 -9.78 -0.81
C THR A 32 -1.93 -8.80 -0.51
N ILE A 33 -2.27 -7.93 -1.45
CA ILE A 33 -3.33 -6.93 -1.25
C ILE A 33 -4.69 -7.62 -1.05
N LYS A 34 -4.93 -8.76 -1.69
CA LYS A 34 -6.17 -9.51 -1.54
C LYS A 34 -6.39 -10.06 -0.12
N LEU A 35 -5.37 -10.05 0.72
CA LEU A 35 -5.53 -10.41 2.13
C LEU A 35 -6.40 -9.40 2.88
N ILE A 36 -6.46 -8.17 2.41
CA ILE A 36 -7.20 -7.10 3.11
C ILE A 36 -8.29 -6.45 2.24
N ALA A 37 -8.20 -6.56 0.93
CA ALA A 37 -9.12 -5.87 0.03
C ALA A 37 -9.55 -6.79 -1.11
N ASN A 38 -10.85 -6.76 -1.45
CA ASN A 38 -11.37 -7.47 -2.62
C ASN A 38 -11.21 -6.56 -3.83
N ILE A 39 -9.99 -6.52 -4.37
CA ILE A 39 -9.63 -5.62 -5.47
C ILE A 39 -9.52 -6.39 -6.78
N LYS A 40 -10.05 -5.79 -7.86
CA LYS A 40 -9.87 -6.33 -9.21
C LYS A 40 -8.45 -6.06 -9.67
N GLU A 41 -7.89 -6.97 -10.47
CA GLU A 41 -6.54 -6.79 -11.01
C GLU A 41 -6.42 -5.52 -11.84
N SER A 42 -7.44 -5.18 -12.64
CA SER A 42 -7.43 -3.93 -13.41
C SER A 42 -7.31 -2.71 -12.52
N THR A 43 -7.98 -2.71 -11.38
CA THR A 43 -7.90 -1.61 -10.41
C THR A 43 -6.50 -1.55 -9.79
N LEU A 44 -5.93 -2.70 -9.44
CA LEU A 44 -4.57 -2.76 -8.91
C LEU A 44 -3.56 -2.19 -9.91
N TYR A 45 -3.64 -2.58 -11.18
CA TYR A 45 -2.71 -2.08 -12.19
C TYR A 45 -2.88 -0.58 -12.42
N THR A 46 -4.10 -0.05 -12.30
CA THR A 46 -4.34 1.40 -12.35
C THR A 46 -3.62 2.12 -11.21
N ILE A 47 -3.66 1.54 -10.01
CA ILE A 47 -2.99 2.11 -8.84
C ILE A 47 -1.46 2.04 -9.01
N LEU A 48 -0.94 0.92 -9.49
CA LEU A 48 0.48 0.77 -9.77
C LEU A 48 0.96 1.81 -10.79
N LYS A 49 0.18 2.04 -11.84
CA LYS A 49 0.48 3.03 -12.86
C LYS A 49 0.49 4.44 -12.28
N LYS A 50 -0.45 4.75 -11.39
CA LYS A 50 -0.49 6.04 -10.69
C LYS A 50 0.76 6.25 -9.84
N LEU A 51 1.17 5.24 -9.08
CA LEU A 51 2.37 5.32 -8.23
C LEU A 51 3.63 5.49 -9.08
N GLU A 52 3.70 4.80 -10.21
CA GLU A 52 4.79 4.96 -11.16
C GLU A 52 4.79 6.38 -11.75
N GLY A 53 3.62 6.90 -12.11
CA GLY A 53 3.46 8.26 -12.62
C GLY A 53 3.84 9.32 -11.60
N ASN A 54 3.68 9.07 -10.33
CA ASN A 54 4.12 9.95 -9.25
C ASN A 54 5.60 9.80 -8.92
N SER A 55 6.32 8.97 -9.66
CA SER A 55 7.74 8.69 -9.47
C SER A 55 8.06 8.01 -8.14
N PHE A 56 7.09 7.32 -7.54
CA PHE A 56 7.31 6.51 -6.35
C PHE A 56 7.80 5.10 -6.68
N LEU A 57 7.49 4.62 -7.88
CA LEU A 57 7.90 3.32 -8.38
C LEU A 57 8.62 3.47 -9.70
N THR A 58 9.58 2.56 -9.93
CA THR A 58 10.17 2.33 -11.23
C THR A 58 9.97 0.86 -11.60
N THR A 59 10.19 0.52 -12.85
CA THR A 59 9.95 -0.84 -13.35
C THR A 59 11.12 -1.36 -14.15
N TYR A 60 11.24 -2.68 -14.16
CA TYR A 60 12.21 -3.38 -15.00
C TYR A 60 11.67 -4.76 -15.32
N SER A 61 12.23 -5.38 -16.38
CA SER A 61 11.85 -6.75 -16.74
C SER A 61 12.80 -7.74 -16.11
N ARG A 62 12.26 -8.85 -15.62
CA ARG A 62 13.03 -9.91 -15.02
C ARG A 62 12.36 -11.25 -15.32
N GLU A 63 13.18 -12.27 -15.62
CA GLU A 63 12.67 -13.62 -15.81
C GLU A 63 12.40 -14.26 -14.46
N PHE A 64 11.21 -14.87 -14.32
CA PHE A 64 10.84 -15.65 -13.16
C PHE A 64 10.01 -16.83 -13.64
N GLN A 65 10.44 -18.04 -13.29
CA GLN A 65 9.78 -19.30 -13.69
C GLN A 65 9.57 -19.39 -15.20
N GLY A 66 10.61 -19.06 -15.97
CA GLY A 66 10.61 -19.19 -17.43
C GLY A 66 9.86 -18.09 -18.19
N ARG A 67 9.37 -17.05 -17.50
CA ARG A 67 8.61 -15.96 -18.12
C ARG A 67 9.20 -14.61 -17.74
N MET A 68 9.22 -13.70 -18.71
CA MET A 68 9.59 -12.32 -18.44
C MET A 68 8.42 -11.62 -17.73
N ARG A 69 8.72 -10.96 -16.62
CA ARG A 69 7.72 -10.27 -15.81
C ARG A 69 8.17 -8.84 -15.56
N LYS A 70 7.19 -7.93 -15.48
CA LYS A 70 7.44 -6.54 -15.12
C LYS A 70 7.50 -6.44 -13.61
N TYR A 71 8.67 -6.11 -13.10
CA TYR A 71 8.90 -5.91 -11.67
C TYR A 71 8.80 -4.44 -11.33
N TYR A 72 8.30 -4.17 -10.13
CA TYR A 72 8.20 -2.84 -9.56
C TYR A 72 9.18 -2.70 -8.42
N SER A 73 9.78 -1.53 -8.31
CA SER A 73 10.77 -1.22 -7.28
C SER A 73 10.52 0.19 -6.74
N LEU A 74 10.76 0.40 -5.44
CA LEU A 74 10.66 1.73 -4.87
C LEU A 74 11.79 2.63 -5.37
N THR A 75 11.43 3.85 -5.72
CA THR A 75 12.39 4.93 -5.93
C THR A 75 12.75 5.57 -4.58
N ASN A 76 13.74 6.47 -4.57
CA ASN A 76 14.01 7.27 -3.37
C ASN A 76 12.78 8.06 -2.94
N GLY A 77 12.02 8.62 -3.91
CA GLY A 77 10.77 9.31 -3.62
C GLY A 77 9.73 8.38 -3.01
N GLY A 78 9.66 7.13 -3.48
CA GLY A 78 8.77 6.12 -2.89
C GLY A 78 9.12 5.78 -1.46
N ILE A 79 10.41 5.68 -1.17
CA ILE A 79 10.90 5.43 0.21
C ILE A 79 10.50 6.59 1.13
N GLU A 80 10.70 7.83 0.69
CA GLU A 80 10.31 9.01 1.47
C GLU A 80 8.82 9.06 1.70
N GLN A 81 8.02 8.77 0.67
CA GLN A 81 6.57 8.73 0.79
C GLN A 81 6.14 7.66 1.79
N LEU A 82 6.78 6.51 1.77
CA LEU A 82 6.48 5.42 2.70
C LEU A 82 6.76 5.82 4.15
N VAL A 83 7.86 6.52 4.41
CA VAL A 83 8.16 7.02 5.76
C VAL A 83 7.05 7.94 6.25
N THR A 84 6.63 8.89 5.41
CA THR A 84 5.54 9.81 5.74
C THR A 84 4.24 9.06 6.05
N LEU A 85 3.91 8.08 5.21
CA LEU A 85 2.67 7.30 5.39
C LEU A 85 2.72 6.43 6.64
N LYS A 86 3.88 5.88 6.99
CA LYS A 86 4.03 5.11 8.24
C LYS A 86 3.78 5.99 9.46
N ASP A 87 4.29 7.21 9.45
CA ASP A 87 4.08 8.16 10.57
C ASP A 87 2.59 8.53 10.68
N GLU A 88 1.96 8.83 9.55
CA GLU A 88 0.53 9.15 9.53
C GLU A 88 -0.32 7.96 9.95
N TRP A 89 0.05 6.76 9.54
CA TRP A 89 -0.65 5.54 9.92
C TRP A 89 -0.59 5.31 11.43
N ALA A 90 0.59 5.50 12.03
CA ALA A 90 0.76 5.35 13.48
C ALA A 90 -0.16 6.31 14.24
N LEU A 91 -0.20 7.58 13.83
CA LEU A 91 -1.08 8.57 14.45
C LEU A 91 -2.57 8.22 14.26
N TYR A 92 -2.93 7.80 13.05
CA TYR A 92 -4.30 7.44 12.70
C TYR A 92 -4.78 6.24 13.55
N THR A 93 -3.99 5.17 13.61
CA THR A 93 -4.36 3.99 14.38
C THR A 93 -4.37 4.25 15.88
N ASP A 94 -3.43 5.02 16.38
CA ASP A 94 -3.40 5.38 17.81
C ASP A 94 -4.65 6.19 18.19
N THR A 95 -5.05 7.11 17.34
CA THR A 95 -6.25 7.93 17.58
C THR A 95 -7.50 7.06 17.52
N ILE A 96 -7.61 6.20 16.50
CA ILE A 96 -8.76 5.28 16.39
C ILE A 96 -8.83 4.37 17.61
N ASN A 97 -7.73 3.77 18.00
CA ASN A 97 -7.69 2.87 19.15
C ASN A 97 -8.05 3.61 20.44
N GLY A 98 -7.57 4.84 20.59
CA GLY A 98 -7.92 5.66 21.74
C GLY A 98 -9.41 5.97 21.82
N ILE A 99 -10.05 6.22 20.68
CA ILE A 99 -11.51 6.44 20.63
C ILE A 99 -12.25 5.15 20.98
N ILE A 100 -11.83 4.03 20.39
CA ILE A 100 -12.46 2.73 20.65
C ILE A 100 -12.35 2.34 22.13
N GLU A 101 -11.20 2.58 22.73
CA GLU A 101 -10.92 2.25 24.13
C GLU A 101 -11.50 3.26 25.12
N GLY A 102 -11.98 4.40 24.62
CA GLY A 102 -12.59 5.43 25.45
C GLY A 102 -11.58 6.36 26.13
N SER A 103 -10.29 6.28 25.76
CA SER A 103 -9.24 7.14 26.32
C SER A 103 -9.12 8.49 25.61
N ILE A 104 -9.66 8.58 24.40
CA ILE A 104 -9.68 9.82 23.60
C ILE A 104 -11.11 10.12 23.23
N ARG A 105 -11.56 11.33 23.55
CA ARG A 105 -12.88 11.81 23.11
C ARG A 105 -12.93 13.33 23.23
N HIS A 106 -13.90 13.91 22.52
CA HIS A 106 -14.12 15.34 22.59
C HIS A 106 -14.49 15.76 24.03
N ASP A 107 -13.85 16.79 24.52
CA ASP A 107 -14.15 17.36 25.82
C ASP A 107 -15.51 18.07 25.75
N LYS A 108 -16.39 17.78 26.71
CA LYS A 108 -17.74 18.32 26.75
C LYS A 108 -17.85 19.62 27.56
N ASN A 109 -16.79 20.01 28.22
CA ASN A 109 -16.78 21.22 29.03
C ASN A 109 -16.57 22.48 28.23
#